data_6c89557b13ddbdd981453f04e88a2dbb
#
_entry.id   6c89557b13ddbdd981453f04e88a2dbb
#
_cell.length_a   1.000
_cell.length_b   1.000
_cell.length_c   1.000
_cell.angle_alpha   90.00
_cell.angle_beta   90.00
_cell.angle_gamma   90.00
#
_symmetry.space_group_name_H-M   'P 1'
#
loop_
_entity.id
_entity.type
_entity.pdbx_description
1 polymer ?
#
loop_
_entity_poly.entity_id
_entity_poly.type
_entity_poly.pdbx_seq_one_letter_code
_entity_poly.pdbx_strand_id
1 'polypeptide(L)'
;NFIDTNFWKNKKVFITGHTGFKGSWLSLFLSNLGAEVTGYSLAPNTTPSLYNLAKIKNIIKKSIIADVRNFKTLQNEIEKSNATIVFHLAAQPLVRLSYIHPKDTFDVNFTGSLNVLQSIKNSKNVKTGIIITTDKVYDITKNKIFKEEDDLGGLDPYSASKVCVEFLFNSYQKSFFSKSKKMIATVRAGNVIGGGDYSLDRLIPDIYKSLKGNKKILIRNPNSIRPWQHVLEPLGGYLLLAQSIH
;
A
#
# COMPACT_ATOMS: atom_id res chain seq x y z
N ASN A 1 -10.98 -12.87 -18.53
CA ASN A 1 -10.81 -11.84 -17.49
C ASN A 1 -10.46 -12.55 -16.19
N PHE A 2 -9.25 -12.32 -15.67
CA PHE A 2 -8.79 -12.94 -14.41
C PHE A 2 -9.47 -12.32 -13.17
N ILE A 3 -9.86 -11.03 -13.24
CA ILE A 3 -10.56 -10.33 -12.16
C ILE A 3 -12.07 -10.52 -12.39
N ASP A 4 -12.73 -11.18 -11.43
CA ASP A 4 -14.16 -11.43 -11.46
C ASP A 4 -14.93 -10.20 -10.98
N THR A 5 -15.59 -9.51 -11.90
CA THR A 5 -16.41 -8.33 -11.59
C THR A 5 -17.61 -8.67 -10.70
N ASN A 6 -18.16 -9.88 -10.79
CA ASN A 6 -19.28 -10.31 -9.94
C ASN A 6 -18.84 -10.48 -8.50
N PHE A 7 -17.60 -10.96 -8.27
CA PHE A 7 -17.02 -11.05 -6.93
C PHE A 7 -16.93 -9.67 -6.25
N TRP A 8 -16.49 -8.65 -7.00
CA TRP A 8 -16.24 -7.31 -6.45
C TRP A 8 -17.52 -6.47 -6.28
N LYS A 9 -18.57 -6.75 -7.05
CA LYS A 9 -19.83 -6.01 -6.99
C LYS A 9 -20.40 -6.05 -5.57
N ASN A 10 -20.67 -4.87 -5.01
CA ASN A 10 -21.18 -4.67 -3.64
C ASN A 10 -20.25 -5.18 -2.51
N LYS A 11 -19.00 -5.58 -2.81
CA LYS A 11 -18.02 -5.88 -1.77
C LYS A 11 -17.68 -4.64 -0.96
N LYS A 12 -17.72 -4.75 0.35
CA LYS A 12 -17.32 -3.69 1.26
C LYS A 12 -15.82 -3.79 1.52
N VAL A 13 -15.08 -2.80 1.04
CA VAL A 13 -13.62 -2.77 1.05
C VAL A 13 -13.14 -1.58 1.86
N PHE A 14 -12.19 -1.82 2.76
CA PHE A 14 -11.50 -0.77 3.51
C PHE A 14 -10.07 -0.59 2.98
N ILE A 15 -9.70 0.65 2.63
CA ILE A 15 -8.38 0.97 2.08
C ILE A 15 -7.69 1.98 2.99
N THR A 16 -6.55 1.62 3.58
CA THR A 16 -5.68 2.63 4.19
C THR A 16 -4.75 3.22 3.14
N GLY A 17 -4.49 4.52 3.20
CA GLY A 17 -3.63 5.20 2.22
C GLY A 17 -4.32 5.56 0.90
N HIS A 18 -5.64 5.68 0.89
CA HIS A 18 -6.46 5.98 -0.30
C HIS A 18 -6.20 7.35 -0.93
N THR A 19 -5.58 8.27 -0.22
CA THR A 19 -5.20 9.61 -0.74
C THR A 19 -3.87 9.60 -1.48
N GLY A 20 -3.05 8.55 -1.30
CA GLY A 20 -1.77 8.37 -1.99
C GLY A 20 -1.94 7.88 -3.43
N PHE A 21 -0.85 7.85 -4.20
CA PHE A 21 -0.84 7.46 -5.61
C PHE A 21 -1.47 6.08 -5.86
N LYS A 22 -0.91 5.00 -5.29
CA LYS A 22 -1.46 3.64 -5.44
C LYS A 22 -2.86 3.50 -4.85
N GLY A 23 -3.10 4.11 -3.69
CA GLY A 23 -4.40 4.03 -3.02
C GLY A 23 -5.52 4.71 -3.79
N SER A 24 -5.23 5.83 -4.47
CA SER A 24 -6.20 6.49 -5.35
C SER A 24 -6.52 5.64 -6.58
N TRP A 25 -5.51 5.04 -7.23
CA TRP A 25 -5.73 4.10 -8.32
C TRP A 25 -6.52 2.86 -7.90
N LEU A 26 -6.21 2.28 -6.74
CA LEU A 26 -6.96 1.13 -6.20
C LEU A 26 -8.41 1.49 -5.90
N SER A 27 -8.65 2.68 -5.35
CA SER A 27 -9.99 3.20 -5.09
C SER A 27 -10.81 3.33 -6.38
N LEU A 28 -10.21 3.89 -7.44
CA LEU A 28 -10.83 3.96 -8.77
C LEU A 28 -11.13 2.57 -9.32
N PHE A 29 -10.16 1.68 -9.27
CA PHE A 29 -10.29 0.33 -9.82
C PHE A 29 -11.43 -0.43 -9.15
N LEU A 30 -11.44 -0.47 -7.81
CA LEU A 30 -12.49 -1.14 -7.04
C LEU A 30 -13.87 -0.52 -7.24
N SER A 31 -13.97 0.81 -7.30
CA SER A 31 -15.23 1.49 -7.55
C SER A 31 -15.78 1.17 -8.94
N ASN A 32 -14.92 1.08 -9.97
CA ASN A 32 -15.32 0.68 -11.32
C ASN A 32 -15.79 -0.80 -11.38
N LEU A 33 -15.30 -1.66 -10.49
CA LEU A 33 -15.78 -3.03 -10.32
C LEU A 33 -17.06 -3.13 -9.48
N GLY A 34 -17.60 -2.00 -9.01
CA GLY A 34 -18.83 -1.94 -8.22
C GLY A 34 -18.65 -2.21 -6.73
N ALA A 35 -17.43 -2.15 -6.19
CA ALA A 35 -17.17 -2.29 -4.77
C ALA A 35 -17.53 -1.01 -3.98
N GLU A 36 -17.99 -1.18 -2.74
CA GLU A 36 -18.21 -0.09 -1.79
C GLU A 36 -16.93 0.21 -1.02
N VAL A 37 -16.20 1.23 -1.43
CA VAL A 37 -14.89 1.57 -0.85
C VAL A 37 -15.02 2.57 0.30
N THR A 38 -14.44 2.24 1.46
CA THR A 38 -14.16 3.17 2.57
C THR A 38 -12.66 3.40 2.64
N GLY A 39 -12.24 4.65 2.46
CA GLY A 39 -10.84 5.07 2.54
C GLY A 39 -10.48 5.69 3.88
N TYR A 40 -9.28 5.39 4.39
CA TYR A 40 -8.72 5.93 5.63
C TYR A 40 -7.26 6.34 5.41
N SER A 41 -6.91 7.60 5.55
CA SER A 41 -5.55 8.11 5.29
C SER A 41 -5.35 9.50 5.84
N LEU A 42 -4.11 9.94 5.94
CA LEU A 42 -3.81 11.38 6.04
C LEU A 42 -4.28 12.12 4.79
N ALA A 43 -4.35 13.45 4.86
CA ALA A 43 -4.59 14.28 3.68
C ALA A 43 -3.51 14.04 2.61
N PRO A 44 -3.81 14.28 1.31
CA PRO A 44 -2.80 14.18 0.26
C PRO A 44 -1.58 15.06 0.57
N ASN A 45 -0.39 14.49 0.42
CA ASN A 45 0.88 15.16 0.73
C ASN A 45 1.53 15.84 -0.48
N THR A 46 0.85 15.89 -1.63
CA THR A 46 1.31 16.55 -2.86
C THR A 46 0.24 17.45 -3.44
N THR A 47 0.69 18.54 -4.09
CA THR A 47 -0.17 19.42 -4.88
C THR A 47 0.48 19.61 -6.25
N PRO A 48 -0.13 19.14 -7.35
CA PRO A 48 -1.39 18.39 -7.39
C PRO A 48 -1.28 16.98 -6.77
N SER A 49 -2.44 16.30 -6.56
CA SER A 49 -2.50 14.90 -6.16
C SER A 49 -3.53 14.16 -6.99
N LEU A 50 -3.31 12.87 -7.25
CA LEU A 50 -4.28 12.04 -7.98
C LEU A 50 -5.63 12.01 -7.27
N TYR A 51 -5.63 11.94 -5.94
CA TYR A 51 -6.84 11.97 -5.12
C TYR A 51 -7.75 13.17 -5.44
N ASN A 52 -7.16 14.37 -5.57
CA ASN A 52 -7.91 15.59 -5.87
C ASN A 52 -8.28 15.67 -7.36
N LEU A 53 -7.35 15.37 -8.27
CA LEU A 53 -7.58 15.44 -9.72
C LEU A 53 -8.66 14.47 -10.19
N ALA A 54 -8.64 13.24 -9.68
CA ALA A 54 -9.64 12.23 -10.02
C ALA A 54 -10.88 12.29 -9.12
N LYS A 55 -10.98 13.30 -8.22
CA LYS A 55 -12.12 13.50 -7.31
C LYS A 55 -12.49 12.22 -6.53
N ILE A 56 -11.50 11.49 -6.05
CA ILE A 56 -11.67 10.18 -5.39
C ILE A 56 -12.71 10.24 -4.27
N LYS A 57 -12.74 11.35 -3.50
CA LYS A 57 -13.73 11.56 -2.43
C LYS A 57 -15.17 11.39 -2.89
N ASN A 58 -15.48 11.74 -4.15
CA ASN A 58 -16.83 11.69 -4.71
C ASN A 58 -17.16 10.31 -5.30
N ILE A 59 -16.15 9.46 -5.52
CA ILE A 59 -16.29 8.16 -6.17
C ILE A 59 -16.46 7.06 -5.12
N ILE A 60 -15.74 7.14 -4.00
CA ILE A 60 -15.79 6.16 -2.92
C ILE A 60 -16.93 6.46 -1.94
N LYS A 61 -17.43 5.44 -1.25
CA LYS A 61 -18.53 5.55 -0.29
C LYS A 61 -18.22 6.49 0.87
N LYS A 62 -17.01 6.43 1.42
CA LYS A 62 -16.56 7.27 2.54
C LYS A 62 -15.05 7.52 2.46
N SER A 63 -14.64 8.77 2.65
CA SER A 63 -13.23 9.16 2.78
C SER A 63 -12.99 9.73 4.17
N ILE A 64 -12.11 9.09 4.94
CA ILE A 64 -11.77 9.44 6.32
C ILE A 64 -10.33 9.95 6.34
N ILE A 65 -10.17 11.20 6.80
CA ILE A 65 -8.83 11.79 6.97
C ILE A 65 -8.41 11.57 8.42
N ALA A 66 -7.51 10.60 8.61
CA ALA A 66 -6.99 10.23 9.92
C ALA A 66 -5.68 9.43 9.80
N ASP A 67 -4.97 9.28 10.92
CA ASP A 67 -3.65 8.61 11.00
C ASP A 67 -3.79 7.14 11.40
N VAL A 68 -3.13 6.22 10.66
CA VAL A 68 -3.10 4.78 10.97
C VAL A 68 -2.44 4.47 12.32
N ARG A 69 -1.65 5.39 12.86
CA ARG A 69 -1.07 5.28 14.20
C ARG A 69 -2.11 5.41 15.32
N ASN A 70 -3.27 5.99 15.04
CA ASN A 70 -4.38 6.06 16.00
C ASN A 70 -5.20 4.76 15.95
N PHE A 71 -4.78 3.79 16.76
CA PHE A 71 -5.41 2.46 16.82
C PHE A 71 -6.91 2.51 17.09
N LYS A 72 -7.33 3.29 18.09
CA LYS A 72 -8.74 3.35 18.50
C LYS A 72 -9.65 3.85 17.39
N THR A 73 -9.24 4.92 16.71
CA THR A 73 -9.98 5.47 15.57
C THR A 73 -10.00 4.51 14.39
N LEU A 74 -8.84 3.93 14.04
CA LEU A 74 -8.73 2.97 12.94
C LEU A 74 -9.63 1.76 13.14
N GLN A 75 -9.54 1.11 14.30
CA GLN A 75 -10.36 -0.06 14.64
C GLN A 75 -11.85 0.25 14.56
N ASN A 76 -12.28 1.38 15.12
CA ASN A 76 -13.68 1.80 15.10
C ASN A 76 -14.18 2.06 13.66
N GLU A 77 -13.37 2.67 12.80
CA GLU A 77 -13.77 2.93 11.41
C GLU A 77 -13.76 1.66 10.55
N ILE A 78 -12.88 0.71 10.80
CA ILE A 78 -12.93 -0.63 10.17
C ILE A 78 -14.24 -1.34 10.54
N GLU A 79 -14.62 -1.37 11.82
CA GLU A 79 -15.88 -1.99 12.25
C GLU A 79 -17.11 -1.29 11.65
N LYS A 80 -17.18 0.04 11.71
CA LYS A 80 -18.30 0.82 11.14
C LYS A 80 -18.44 0.65 9.63
N SER A 81 -17.35 0.39 8.92
CA SER A 81 -17.37 0.18 7.47
C SER A 81 -18.07 -1.13 7.06
N ASN A 82 -18.19 -2.09 7.99
CA ASN A 82 -18.58 -3.48 7.72
C ASN A 82 -17.76 -4.12 6.58
N ALA A 83 -16.51 -3.69 6.40
CA ALA A 83 -15.64 -4.22 5.37
C ALA A 83 -15.34 -5.70 5.57
N THR A 84 -15.35 -6.46 4.49
CA THR A 84 -14.94 -7.87 4.48
C THR A 84 -13.51 -8.04 3.98
N ILE A 85 -12.99 -7.05 3.26
CA ILE A 85 -11.64 -7.01 2.71
C ILE A 85 -10.95 -5.72 3.14
N VAL A 86 -9.70 -5.81 3.58
CA VAL A 86 -8.83 -4.68 3.94
C VAL A 86 -7.59 -4.66 3.05
N PHE A 87 -7.31 -3.53 2.41
CA PHE A 87 -6.04 -3.26 1.76
C PHE A 87 -5.26 -2.21 2.56
N HIS A 88 -4.06 -2.57 3.01
CA HIS A 88 -3.21 -1.67 3.79
C HIS A 88 -2.09 -1.10 2.93
N LEU A 89 -2.31 0.13 2.39
CA LEU A 89 -1.34 0.87 1.57
C LEU A 89 -0.72 2.07 2.30
N ALA A 90 -1.28 2.47 3.44
CA ALA A 90 -0.74 3.60 4.20
C ALA A 90 0.70 3.33 4.64
N ALA A 91 1.61 4.20 4.26
CA ALA A 91 3.03 4.10 4.58
C ALA A 91 3.72 5.45 4.37
N GLN A 92 4.88 5.65 4.99
CA GLN A 92 5.89 6.60 4.54
C GLN A 92 6.77 5.86 3.49
N PRO A 93 6.62 6.13 2.16
CA PRO A 93 7.20 5.30 1.11
C PRO A 93 8.52 5.84 0.53
N LEU A 94 9.01 6.99 1.01
CA LEU A 94 10.15 7.70 0.43
C LEU A 94 11.45 7.33 1.15
N VAL A 95 12.34 6.63 0.44
CA VAL A 95 13.63 6.19 0.98
C VAL A 95 14.46 7.37 1.50
N ARG A 96 14.58 8.46 0.74
CA ARG A 96 15.37 9.63 1.20
C ARG A 96 14.80 10.26 2.46
N LEU A 97 13.46 10.36 2.55
CA LEU A 97 12.80 10.90 3.73
C LEU A 97 13.03 10.01 4.96
N SER A 98 13.19 8.70 4.77
CA SER A 98 13.46 7.78 5.88
C SER A 98 14.83 8.00 6.54
N TYR A 99 15.81 8.52 5.81
CA TYR A 99 17.10 8.93 6.40
C TYR A 99 16.99 10.21 7.24
N ILE A 100 16.07 11.10 6.85
CA ILE A 100 15.85 12.38 7.57
C ILE A 100 14.97 12.15 8.80
N HIS A 101 13.94 11.32 8.67
CA HIS A 101 12.95 11.04 9.70
C HIS A 101 12.79 9.52 9.93
N PRO A 102 13.84 8.82 10.42
CA PRO A 102 13.80 7.37 10.59
C PRO A 102 12.73 6.93 11.62
N LYS A 103 12.64 7.64 12.75
CA LYS A 103 11.63 7.32 13.77
C LYS A 103 10.22 7.39 13.22
N ASP A 104 9.86 8.48 12.53
CA ASP A 104 8.52 8.63 11.94
C ASP A 104 8.25 7.56 10.88
N THR A 105 9.27 7.17 10.09
CA THR A 105 9.17 6.09 9.11
C THR A 105 8.80 4.76 9.79
N PHE A 106 9.45 4.39 10.89
CA PHE A 106 9.10 3.19 11.66
C PHE A 106 7.73 3.32 12.34
N ASP A 107 7.42 4.45 12.93
CA ASP A 107 6.13 4.68 13.59
C ASP A 107 4.97 4.53 12.59
N VAL A 108 5.10 5.09 11.40
CA VAL A 108 4.05 4.97 10.36
C VAL A 108 4.00 3.55 9.80
N ASN A 109 5.15 3.00 9.37
CA ASN A 109 5.18 1.74 8.63
C ASN A 109 4.96 0.54 9.54
N PHE A 110 5.65 0.47 10.67
CA PHE A 110 5.55 -0.66 11.61
C PHE A 110 4.33 -0.54 12.53
N THR A 111 4.23 0.54 13.32
CA THR A 111 3.10 0.72 14.25
C THR A 111 1.78 0.85 13.52
N GLY A 112 1.74 1.54 12.36
CA GLY A 112 0.55 1.61 11.52
C GLY A 112 0.11 0.22 11.02
N SER A 113 1.04 -0.63 10.57
CA SER A 113 0.73 -2.01 10.14
C SER A 113 0.31 -2.90 11.30
N LEU A 114 0.94 -2.75 12.49
CA LEU A 114 0.51 -3.42 13.71
C LEU A 114 -0.93 -3.10 14.06
N ASN A 115 -1.30 -1.82 14.01
CA ASN A 115 -2.67 -1.37 14.27
C ASN A 115 -3.67 -1.95 13.28
N VAL A 116 -3.31 -2.05 12.00
CA VAL A 116 -4.17 -2.66 10.98
C VAL A 116 -4.33 -4.16 11.22
N LEU A 117 -3.24 -4.90 11.45
CA LEU A 117 -3.31 -6.34 11.75
C LEU A 117 -4.11 -6.63 13.01
N GLN A 118 -3.93 -5.83 14.07
CA GLN A 118 -4.70 -5.94 15.30
C GLN A 118 -6.19 -5.64 15.06
N SER A 119 -6.50 -4.61 14.25
CA SER A 119 -7.88 -4.27 13.91
C SER A 119 -8.54 -5.38 13.07
N ILE A 120 -7.82 -5.96 12.10
CA ILE A 120 -8.30 -7.12 11.35
C ILE A 120 -8.57 -8.31 12.28
N LYS A 121 -7.64 -8.59 13.20
CA LYS A 121 -7.81 -9.67 14.19
C LYS A 121 -9.09 -9.48 15.01
N ASN A 122 -9.34 -8.27 15.49
CA ASN A 122 -10.47 -7.94 16.34
C ASN A 122 -11.80 -7.84 15.59
N SER A 123 -11.77 -7.51 14.29
CA SER A 123 -12.99 -7.29 13.50
C SER A 123 -13.81 -8.57 13.35
N LYS A 124 -15.14 -8.44 13.46
CA LYS A 124 -16.08 -9.53 13.23
C LYS A 124 -16.35 -9.79 11.74
N ASN A 125 -16.19 -8.76 10.90
CA ASN A 125 -16.58 -8.78 9.49
C ASN A 125 -15.42 -9.06 8.53
N VAL A 126 -14.20 -8.58 8.85
CA VAL A 126 -13.04 -8.74 7.97
C VAL A 126 -12.65 -10.21 7.85
N LYS A 127 -12.61 -10.68 6.62
CA LYS A 127 -12.19 -12.04 6.24
C LYS A 127 -10.82 -12.04 5.56
N THR A 128 -10.53 -10.99 4.79
CA THR A 128 -9.32 -10.93 3.96
C THR A 128 -8.56 -9.63 4.21
N GLY A 129 -7.23 -9.73 4.31
CA GLY A 129 -6.33 -8.58 4.42
C GLY A 129 -5.14 -8.69 3.49
N ILE A 130 -4.87 -7.63 2.74
CA ILE A 130 -3.69 -7.52 1.88
C ILE A 130 -2.82 -6.40 2.42
N ILE A 131 -1.63 -6.75 2.90
CA ILE A 131 -0.66 -5.84 3.51
C ILE A 131 0.45 -5.55 2.50
N ILE A 132 0.54 -4.31 2.06
CA ILE A 132 1.49 -3.93 1.02
C ILE A 132 2.87 -3.64 1.63
N THR A 133 3.85 -4.46 1.29
CA THR A 133 5.25 -4.25 1.60
C THR A 133 6.01 -3.77 0.36
N THR A 134 7.17 -4.32 0.03
CA THR A 134 8.01 -3.87 -1.09
C THR A 134 9.02 -4.95 -1.47
N ASP A 135 9.50 -4.94 -2.72
CA ASP A 135 10.64 -5.72 -3.19
C ASP A 135 11.95 -5.42 -2.44
N LYS A 136 12.05 -4.24 -1.81
CA LYS A 136 13.23 -3.80 -1.05
C LYS A 136 13.41 -4.51 0.29
N VAL A 137 12.49 -5.43 0.63
CA VAL A 137 12.64 -6.29 1.82
C VAL A 137 13.68 -7.39 1.62
N TYR A 138 14.04 -7.73 0.39
CA TYR A 138 15.04 -8.76 0.13
C TYR A 138 16.45 -8.32 0.47
N ASP A 139 17.31 -9.28 0.79
CA ASP A 139 18.74 -9.07 0.97
C ASP A 139 19.43 -8.84 -0.39
N ILE A 140 19.47 -7.59 -0.82
CA ILE A 140 20.03 -7.18 -2.12
C ILE A 140 21.56 -7.35 -2.22
N THR A 141 22.27 -7.73 -1.15
CA THR A 141 23.70 -8.09 -1.23
C THR A 141 23.89 -9.39 -2.02
N LYS A 142 22.87 -10.23 -2.07
CA LYS A 142 22.81 -11.45 -2.87
C LYS A 142 22.33 -11.09 -4.29
N ASN A 143 23.24 -10.81 -5.20
CA ASN A 143 22.93 -10.43 -6.58
C ASN A 143 22.27 -11.58 -7.36
N LYS A 144 20.96 -11.76 -7.22
CA LYS A 144 20.15 -12.83 -7.84
C LYS A 144 18.73 -12.36 -8.17
N ILE A 145 17.99 -13.19 -8.90
CA ILE A 145 16.53 -13.06 -9.02
C ILE A 145 15.90 -13.60 -7.74
N PHE A 146 15.14 -12.75 -7.03
CA PHE A 146 14.53 -13.08 -5.75
C PHE A 146 13.20 -13.79 -5.91
N LYS A 147 12.91 -14.68 -4.95
CA LYS A 147 11.62 -15.37 -4.76
C LYS A 147 11.06 -15.00 -3.37
N GLU A 148 9.79 -15.35 -3.14
CA GLU A 148 9.09 -14.98 -1.90
C GLU A 148 9.72 -15.56 -0.64
N GLU A 149 10.32 -16.74 -0.72
CA GLU A 149 11.00 -17.43 0.39
C GLU A 149 12.44 -16.98 0.65
N ASP A 150 12.99 -16.10 -0.18
CA ASP A 150 14.37 -15.63 -0.03
C ASP A 150 14.55 -14.74 1.20
N ASP A 151 15.80 -14.70 1.68
CA ASP A 151 16.18 -13.97 2.88
C ASP A 151 15.83 -12.48 2.80
N LEU A 152 15.37 -11.97 3.91
CA LEU A 152 15.06 -10.57 4.09
C LEU A 152 16.31 -9.80 4.56
N GLY A 153 16.45 -8.55 4.05
CA GLY A 153 17.55 -7.66 4.37
C GLY A 153 17.07 -6.33 4.97
N GLY A 154 17.07 -5.26 4.19
CA GLY A 154 16.61 -3.93 4.61
C GLY A 154 17.76 -3.02 5.04
N LEU A 155 18.54 -2.52 4.07
CA LEU A 155 19.75 -1.74 4.31
C LEU A 155 19.48 -0.26 4.66
N ASP A 156 18.30 0.28 4.32
CA ASP A 156 17.90 1.65 4.65
C ASP A 156 16.70 1.65 5.61
N PRO A 157 16.42 2.77 6.32
CA PRO A 157 15.35 2.80 7.32
C PRO A 157 13.95 2.48 6.75
N TYR A 158 13.66 2.86 5.49
CA TYR A 158 12.41 2.49 4.83
C TYR A 158 12.33 0.98 4.61
N SER A 159 13.36 0.40 3.98
CA SER A 159 13.42 -1.04 3.69
C SER A 159 13.36 -1.85 4.98
N ALA A 160 14.15 -1.47 6.00
CA ALA A 160 14.15 -2.09 7.33
C ALA A 160 12.75 -2.02 7.98
N SER A 161 12.06 -0.88 7.90
CA SER A 161 10.70 -0.77 8.45
C SER A 161 9.72 -1.73 7.77
N LYS A 162 9.87 -1.98 6.47
CA LYS A 162 9.04 -2.93 5.72
C LYS A 162 9.41 -4.39 6.01
N VAL A 163 10.69 -4.69 6.26
CA VAL A 163 11.13 -6.01 6.78
C VAL A 163 10.50 -6.29 8.15
N CYS A 164 10.47 -5.31 9.05
CA CYS A 164 9.78 -5.44 10.33
C CYS A 164 8.28 -5.76 10.15
N VAL A 165 7.62 -5.22 9.11
CA VAL A 165 6.22 -5.57 8.79
C VAL A 165 6.09 -7.03 8.32
N GLU A 166 7.05 -7.56 7.54
CA GLU A 166 7.05 -8.98 7.15
C GLU A 166 7.19 -9.90 8.38
N PHE A 167 8.10 -9.60 9.30
CA PHE A 167 8.23 -10.35 10.56
C PHE A 167 6.98 -10.24 11.44
N LEU A 168 6.42 -9.04 11.55
CA LEU A 168 5.17 -8.81 12.28
C LEU A 168 4.02 -9.64 11.70
N PHE A 169 3.87 -9.60 10.37
CA PHE A 169 2.86 -10.41 9.67
C PHE A 169 3.06 -11.90 9.95
N ASN A 170 4.28 -12.42 9.82
CA ASN A 170 4.59 -13.84 10.08
C ASN A 170 4.23 -14.25 11.52
N SER A 171 4.51 -13.38 12.49
CA SER A 171 4.12 -13.59 13.89
C SER A 171 2.59 -13.66 14.05
N TYR A 172 1.87 -12.70 13.46
CA TYR A 172 0.40 -12.68 13.52
C TYR A 172 -0.23 -13.87 12.78
N GLN A 173 0.32 -14.24 11.63
CA GLN A 173 -0.14 -15.39 10.85
C GLN A 173 -0.06 -16.68 11.65
N LYS A 174 1.12 -16.95 12.27
CA LYS A 174 1.34 -18.17 13.06
C LYS A 174 0.54 -18.18 14.37
N SER A 175 0.44 -17.04 15.05
CA SER A 175 -0.15 -16.98 16.39
C SER A 175 -1.66 -16.83 16.39
N PHE A 176 -2.24 -16.15 15.39
CA PHE A 176 -3.65 -15.75 15.42
C PHE A 176 -4.43 -16.16 14.18
N PHE A 177 -3.89 -15.93 12.96
CA PHE A 177 -4.66 -16.12 11.74
C PHE A 177 -4.71 -17.58 11.29
N SER A 178 -3.66 -18.37 11.49
CA SER A 178 -3.61 -19.80 11.14
C SER A 178 -4.72 -20.63 11.79
N LYS A 179 -5.26 -20.18 12.93
CA LYS A 179 -6.36 -20.82 13.66
C LYS A 179 -7.71 -20.11 13.46
N SER A 180 -7.78 -19.15 12.53
CA SER A 180 -8.98 -18.37 12.26
C SER A 180 -9.46 -18.59 10.81
N LYS A 181 -10.66 -18.10 10.51
CA LYS A 181 -11.19 -18.08 9.13
C LYS A 181 -10.73 -16.84 8.34
N LYS A 182 -9.73 -16.11 8.85
CA LYS A 182 -9.23 -14.88 8.20
C LYS A 182 -7.99 -15.19 7.38
N MET A 183 -8.01 -14.80 6.13
CA MET A 183 -6.92 -15.01 5.17
C MET A 183 -6.19 -13.68 4.94
N ILE A 184 -4.96 -13.61 5.42
CA ILE A 184 -4.14 -12.39 5.32
C ILE A 184 -2.87 -12.73 4.56
N ALA A 185 -2.45 -11.82 3.68
CA ALA A 185 -1.20 -11.97 2.93
C ALA A 185 -0.42 -10.65 2.89
N THR A 186 0.91 -10.74 2.81
CA THR A 186 1.78 -9.64 2.39
C THR A 186 2.01 -9.71 0.89
N VAL A 187 2.22 -8.55 0.26
CA VAL A 187 2.54 -8.45 -1.17
C VAL A 187 3.71 -7.50 -1.40
N ARG A 188 4.62 -7.89 -2.27
CA ARG A 188 5.85 -7.17 -2.59
C ARG A 188 5.79 -6.71 -4.05
N ALA A 189 5.77 -5.40 -4.27
CA ALA A 189 5.84 -4.83 -5.61
C ALA A 189 7.13 -4.04 -5.80
N GLY A 190 7.67 -4.07 -7.01
CA GLY A 190 8.80 -3.28 -7.43
C GLY A 190 8.45 -1.82 -7.67
N ASN A 191 9.21 -1.16 -8.54
CA ASN A 191 8.96 0.23 -8.90
C ASN A 191 7.70 0.34 -9.77
N VAL A 192 6.83 1.26 -9.39
CA VAL A 192 5.52 1.44 -10.04
C VAL A 192 5.45 2.81 -10.68
N ILE A 193 4.98 2.86 -11.93
CA ILE A 193 4.74 4.09 -12.69
C ILE A 193 3.28 4.19 -13.11
N GLY A 194 2.81 5.41 -13.29
CA GLY A 194 1.45 5.70 -13.77
C GLY A 194 1.11 7.18 -13.67
N GLY A 195 0.06 7.58 -14.32
CA GLY A 195 -0.44 8.95 -14.22
C GLY A 195 -0.84 9.33 -12.80
N GLY A 196 -0.54 10.57 -12.39
CA GLY A 196 -0.93 11.09 -11.08
C GLY A 196 0.03 10.81 -9.93
N ASP A 197 1.24 10.28 -10.19
CA ASP A 197 2.32 10.27 -9.19
C ASP A 197 3.05 11.62 -9.23
N TYR A 198 2.92 12.39 -8.16
CA TYR A 198 3.59 13.69 -7.96
C TYR A 198 4.60 13.65 -6.81
N SER A 199 4.93 12.46 -6.34
CA SER A 199 5.85 12.28 -5.21
C SER A 199 7.23 12.84 -5.50
N LEU A 200 7.86 13.41 -4.47
CA LEU A 200 9.24 13.90 -4.55
C LEU A 200 10.24 12.74 -4.61
N ASP A 201 11.42 13.01 -5.14
CA ASP A 201 12.55 12.06 -5.17
C ASP A 201 12.25 10.74 -5.90
N ARG A 202 11.29 10.73 -6.79
CA ARG A 202 11.01 9.60 -7.69
C ARG A 202 11.39 9.93 -9.12
N LEU A 203 12.07 8.99 -9.78
CA LEU A 203 12.67 9.19 -11.09
C LEU A 203 11.68 9.73 -12.13
N ILE A 204 10.55 9.07 -12.33
CA ILE A 204 9.60 9.45 -13.38
C ILE A 204 8.90 10.79 -13.08
N PRO A 205 8.37 11.05 -11.86
CA PRO A 205 7.89 12.39 -11.49
C PRO A 205 8.93 13.49 -11.64
N ASP A 206 10.20 13.23 -11.27
CA ASP A 206 11.29 14.21 -11.38
C ASP A 206 11.62 14.49 -12.85
N ILE A 207 11.67 13.47 -13.74
CA ILE A 207 11.84 13.63 -15.18
C ILE A 207 10.71 14.49 -15.76
N TYR A 208 9.44 14.14 -15.44
CA TYR A 208 8.29 14.90 -15.94
C TYR A 208 8.32 16.37 -15.52
N LYS A 209 8.62 16.65 -14.26
CA LYS A 209 8.76 18.03 -13.73
C LYS A 209 9.87 18.79 -14.44
N SER A 210 11.02 18.14 -14.69
CA SER A 210 12.17 18.76 -15.38
C SER A 210 11.83 19.10 -16.82
N LEU A 211 11.19 18.18 -17.56
CA LEU A 211 10.76 18.42 -18.94
C LEU A 211 9.73 19.56 -19.01
N LYS A 212 8.70 19.54 -18.15
CA LYS A 212 7.67 20.58 -18.11
C LYS A 212 8.24 21.96 -17.76
N GLY A 213 9.28 22.00 -16.92
CA GLY A 213 9.95 23.22 -16.50
C GLY A 213 11.11 23.64 -17.40
N ASN A 214 11.35 22.96 -18.52
CA ASN A 214 12.51 23.15 -19.41
C ASN A 214 13.85 23.14 -18.65
N LYS A 215 14.00 22.22 -17.68
CA LYS A 215 15.17 22.06 -16.82
C LYS A 215 15.95 20.81 -17.19
N LYS A 216 17.24 20.78 -16.87
CA LYS A 216 18.09 19.60 -17.03
C LYS A 216 17.54 18.47 -16.16
N ILE A 217 17.49 17.26 -16.72
CA ILE A 217 17.11 16.04 -15.99
C ILE A 217 18.32 15.55 -15.21
N LEU A 218 18.20 15.46 -13.88
CA LEU A 218 19.24 14.92 -13.01
C LEU A 218 18.94 13.46 -12.68
N ILE A 219 19.77 12.54 -13.17
CA ILE A 219 19.71 11.13 -12.83
C ILE A 219 20.81 10.83 -11.81
N ARG A 220 20.40 10.49 -10.58
CA ARG A 220 21.32 10.30 -9.45
C ARG A 220 22.11 8.99 -9.54
N ASN A 221 21.49 7.92 -10.03
CA ASN A 221 22.06 6.58 -10.12
C ASN A 221 21.77 5.97 -11.49
N PRO A 222 22.51 6.38 -12.56
CA PRO A 222 22.20 6.01 -13.94
C PRO A 222 22.34 4.49 -14.20
N ASN A 223 23.19 3.80 -13.45
CA ASN A 223 23.44 2.37 -13.62
C ASN A 223 22.51 1.48 -12.77
N SER A 224 21.56 2.06 -12.05
CA SER A 224 20.61 1.26 -11.24
C SER A 224 19.59 0.56 -12.10
N ILE A 225 19.53 -0.77 -11.99
CA ILE A 225 18.47 -1.59 -12.58
C ILE A 225 17.29 -1.64 -11.61
N ARG A 226 16.05 -1.48 -12.12
CA ARG A 226 14.83 -1.53 -11.32
C ARG A 226 13.72 -2.25 -12.09
N PRO A 227 12.91 -3.09 -11.41
CA PRO A 227 11.76 -3.75 -12.03
C PRO A 227 10.58 -2.74 -12.14
N TRP A 228 10.49 -2.10 -13.29
CA TRP A 228 9.42 -1.13 -13.57
C TRP A 228 8.16 -1.83 -14.07
N GLN A 229 7.00 -1.43 -13.53
CA GLN A 229 5.70 -1.90 -13.98
C GLN A 229 4.67 -0.78 -13.90
N HIS A 230 3.64 -0.85 -14.74
CA HIS A 230 2.51 0.08 -14.67
C HIS A 230 1.71 -0.18 -13.39
N VAL A 231 1.13 0.89 -12.80
CA VAL A 231 0.42 0.82 -11.52
C VAL A 231 -0.73 -0.21 -11.51
N LEU A 232 -1.37 -0.43 -12.63
CA LEU A 232 -2.48 -1.40 -12.75
C LEU A 232 -2.01 -2.86 -12.63
N GLU A 233 -0.74 -3.16 -12.95
CA GLU A 233 -0.19 -4.52 -12.84
C GLU A 233 -0.18 -5.00 -11.37
N PRO A 234 0.53 -4.33 -10.44
CA PRO A 234 0.51 -4.78 -9.05
C PRO A 234 -0.88 -4.65 -8.42
N LEU A 235 -1.68 -3.64 -8.80
CA LEU A 235 -3.05 -3.52 -8.28
C LEU A 235 -3.95 -4.66 -8.75
N GLY A 236 -3.82 -5.08 -10.02
CA GLY A 236 -4.50 -6.27 -10.54
C GLY A 236 -4.10 -7.52 -9.76
N GLY A 237 -2.80 -7.70 -9.49
CA GLY A 237 -2.29 -8.78 -8.65
C GLY A 237 -2.86 -8.77 -7.23
N TYR A 238 -2.98 -7.59 -6.61
CA TYR A 238 -3.58 -7.47 -5.27
C TYR A 238 -5.05 -7.86 -5.26
N LEU A 239 -5.81 -7.47 -6.29
CA LEU A 239 -7.22 -7.84 -6.43
C LEU A 239 -7.39 -9.34 -6.66
N LEU A 240 -6.58 -9.94 -7.54
CA LEU A 240 -6.60 -11.38 -7.80
C LEU A 240 -6.27 -12.18 -6.54
N LEU A 241 -5.23 -11.80 -5.81
CA LEU A 241 -4.88 -12.45 -4.56
C LEU A 241 -6.01 -12.35 -3.54
N ALA A 242 -6.54 -11.13 -3.33
CA ALA A 242 -7.64 -10.93 -2.41
C ALA A 242 -8.89 -11.75 -2.77
N GLN A 243 -9.21 -11.85 -4.05
CA GLN A 243 -10.31 -12.67 -4.58
C GLN A 243 -10.07 -14.16 -4.34
N SER A 244 -8.83 -14.63 -4.57
CA SER A 244 -8.48 -16.05 -4.46
C SER A 244 -8.48 -16.58 -3.02
N ILE A 245 -8.15 -15.71 -2.04
CA ILE A 245 -8.05 -16.11 -0.63
C ILE A 245 -9.29 -15.72 0.20
N HIS A 246 -10.30 -15.04 -0.38
CA HIS A 246 -11.52 -14.60 0.31
C HIS A 246 -12.51 -15.76 0.52
#